data_9ac5a83512be074b19b64dc93495bfaa
#
_entry.id   9ac5a83512be074b19b64dc93495bfaa
#
_cell.length_a   1.000
_cell.length_b   1.000
_cell.length_c   1.000
_cell.angle_alpha   90.00
_cell.angle_beta   90.00
_cell.angle_gamma   90.00
#
_symmetry.space_group_name_H-M   'P 1'
#
loop_
_entity.id
_entity.type
_entity.pdbx_description
1 polymer ?
#
loop_
_entity_poly.entity_id
_entity_poly.type
_entity_poly.pdbx_seq_one_letter_code
_entity_poly.pdbx_strand_id
1 'polypeptide(L)'
;MEKAKVYFCKEITPENIVKMFKTLGKKLPGNVAVKMHSGEKGNQNYLRPEFVKDMIDYVDGTVVECNTAYEGARNYTEKHLQLIKEHEWDKYFKFDLLDREGPDLVLDIPNGKVLKKNYVGKNLANYDSMLVLSHFKGHAMGGYGGALKQLSIGCGSSAGKTLIHTAGVTDDQTKLFDNLPEQDRFLEAM
;
A
#
# COMPACT_ATOMS: atom_id res chain seq x y z
N MET A 1 26.90 -10.95 -7.36
CA MET A 1 25.82 -9.93 -7.25
C MET A 1 26.22 -8.90 -6.20
N GLU A 2 26.16 -7.63 -6.53
CA GLU A 2 26.37 -6.56 -5.56
C GLU A 2 25.22 -6.57 -4.54
N LYS A 3 25.54 -6.45 -3.25
CA LYS A 3 24.51 -6.45 -2.19
C LYS A 3 23.78 -5.11 -2.20
N ALA A 4 22.46 -5.15 -2.03
CA ALA A 4 21.67 -3.94 -1.89
C ALA A 4 22.10 -3.11 -0.67
N LYS A 5 22.24 -1.80 -0.85
CA LYS A 5 22.55 -0.88 0.27
C LYS A 5 21.26 -0.62 1.04
N VAL A 6 21.33 -0.82 2.36
CA VAL A 6 20.24 -0.52 3.30
C VAL A 6 20.75 0.52 4.29
N TYR A 7 19.95 1.56 4.50
CA TYR A 7 20.23 2.60 5.48
C TYR A 7 19.32 2.41 6.69
N PHE A 8 19.87 2.59 7.86
CA PHE A 8 19.16 2.46 9.13
C PHE A 8 19.33 3.73 9.96
N CYS A 9 18.23 4.20 10.55
CA CYS A 9 18.23 5.28 11.51
C CYS A 9 17.54 4.80 12.80
N LYS A 10 18.21 4.96 13.94
CA LYS A 10 17.69 4.51 15.22
C LYS A 10 16.59 5.44 15.74
N GLU A 11 16.69 6.74 15.44
CA GLU A 11 15.74 7.75 15.89
C GLU A 11 14.68 7.97 14.81
N ILE A 12 13.44 7.69 15.16
CA ILE A 12 12.28 7.83 14.25
C ILE A 12 11.67 9.21 14.48
N THR A 13 12.08 10.18 13.65
CA THR A 13 11.56 11.57 13.67
C THR A 13 11.18 11.99 12.24
N PRO A 14 10.30 12.99 12.05
CA PRO A 14 9.97 13.54 10.73
C PRO A 14 11.21 13.95 9.92
N GLU A 15 12.15 14.64 10.56
CA GLU A 15 13.39 15.13 9.93
C GLU A 15 14.26 13.97 9.47
N ASN A 16 14.35 12.91 10.27
CA ASN A 16 15.16 11.74 9.94
C ASN A 16 14.57 10.94 8.78
N ILE A 17 13.25 10.92 8.58
CA ILE A 17 12.64 10.32 7.38
C ILE A 17 13.12 11.06 6.13
N VAL A 18 13.06 12.38 6.11
CA VAL A 18 13.54 13.20 4.99
C VAL A 18 15.04 13.01 4.78
N LYS A 19 15.84 13.00 5.85
CA LYS A 19 17.28 12.76 5.79
C LYS A 19 17.61 11.39 5.21
N MET A 20 16.90 10.35 5.60
CA MET A 20 17.08 8.99 5.06
C MET A 20 16.77 8.96 3.56
N PHE A 21 15.67 9.57 3.13
CA PHE A 21 15.33 9.66 1.71
C PHE A 21 16.44 10.39 0.92
N LYS A 22 16.93 11.53 1.41
CA LYS A 22 18.06 12.25 0.80
C LYS A 22 19.33 11.39 0.70
N THR A 23 19.59 10.57 1.71
CA THR A 23 20.75 9.66 1.73
C THR A 23 20.66 8.58 0.66
N LEU A 24 19.46 8.15 0.25
CA LEU A 24 19.26 7.24 -0.87
C LEU A 24 19.75 7.83 -2.19
N GLY A 25 19.85 9.15 -2.31
CA GLY A 25 20.30 9.84 -3.54
C GLY A 25 19.40 9.59 -4.75
N LYS A 26 18.13 9.23 -4.51
CA LYS A 26 17.16 8.96 -5.56
C LYS A 26 16.26 10.16 -5.82
N LYS A 27 15.83 10.31 -7.06
CA LYS A 27 14.80 11.27 -7.45
C LYS A 27 13.53 10.52 -7.82
N LEU A 28 12.39 11.13 -7.55
CA LEU A 28 11.09 10.66 -7.98
C LEU A 28 10.59 11.61 -9.07
N PRO A 29 10.61 11.20 -10.35
CA PRO A 29 10.16 12.03 -11.45
C PRO A 29 8.63 12.10 -11.54
N GLY A 30 8.13 13.19 -12.14
CA GLY A 30 6.74 13.35 -12.51
C GLY A 30 5.76 13.40 -11.33
N ASN A 31 4.58 12.87 -11.54
CA ASN A 31 3.57 12.75 -10.49
C ASN A 31 3.96 11.67 -9.49
N VAL A 32 4.11 12.03 -8.22
CA VAL A 32 4.60 11.12 -7.19
C VAL A 32 3.43 10.56 -6.38
N ALA A 33 3.26 9.24 -6.42
CA ALA A 33 2.40 8.53 -5.47
C ALA A 33 3.16 8.29 -4.17
N VAL A 34 2.59 8.64 -3.02
CA VAL A 34 3.11 8.24 -1.71
C VAL A 34 2.20 7.16 -1.15
N LYS A 35 2.65 5.90 -1.24
CA LYS A 35 1.86 4.76 -0.77
C LYS A 35 1.93 4.66 0.74
N MET A 36 0.79 4.82 1.36
CA MET A 36 0.60 4.80 2.80
C MET A 36 -0.44 3.75 3.22
N HIS A 37 -0.64 3.63 4.51
CA HIS A 37 -1.77 2.98 5.15
C HIS A 37 -2.43 3.98 6.09
N SER A 38 -3.65 4.38 5.78
CA SER A 38 -4.39 5.45 6.49
C SER A 38 -4.82 5.09 7.92
N GLY A 39 -4.64 3.84 8.32
CA GLY A 39 -5.06 3.29 9.61
C GLY A 39 -6.40 2.56 9.53
N GLU A 40 -6.64 1.67 10.48
CA GLU A 40 -7.95 1.04 10.68
C GLU A 40 -8.77 1.83 11.71
N LYS A 41 -10.09 1.83 11.59
CA LYS A 41 -10.97 2.47 12.55
C LYS A 41 -10.73 1.92 13.97
N GLY A 42 -10.47 2.83 14.91
CA GLY A 42 -10.18 2.49 16.32
C GLY A 42 -8.75 2.01 16.59
N ASN A 43 -7.92 1.78 15.57
CA ASN A 43 -6.51 1.44 15.77
C ASN A 43 -5.69 2.71 16.05
N GLN A 44 -4.88 2.69 17.09
CA GLN A 44 -4.01 3.81 17.46
C GLN A 44 -2.59 3.70 16.86
N ASN A 45 -2.23 2.54 16.29
CA ASN A 45 -0.87 2.22 15.85
C ASN A 45 -0.73 2.36 14.32
N TYR A 46 -0.95 3.56 13.79
CA TYR A 46 -0.66 3.90 12.39
C TYR A 46 0.17 5.17 12.30
N LEU A 47 0.84 5.38 11.18
CA LEU A 47 1.61 6.61 10.94
C LEU A 47 0.65 7.80 10.87
N ARG A 48 0.91 8.82 11.66
CA ARG A 48 0.07 10.03 11.71
C ARG A 48 0.40 10.96 10.55
N PRO A 49 -0.61 11.68 10.02
CA PRO A 49 -0.39 12.66 8.94
C PRO A 49 0.74 13.65 9.24
N GLU A 50 0.74 14.24 10.44
CA GLU A 50 1.74 15.21 10.87
C GLU A 50 3.15 14.63 10.86
N PHE A 51 3.29 13.37 11.24
CA PHE A 51 4.58 12.70 11.33
C PHE A 51 5.27 12.51 9.98
N VAL A 52 4.48 12.33 8.92
CA VAL A 52 4.99 12.10 7.56
C VAL A 52 4.92 13.32 6.67
N LYS A 53 4.39 14.44 7.19
CA LYS A 53 4.12 15.65 6.43
C LYS A 53 5.35 16.17 5.69
N ASP A 54 6.45 16.36 6.37
CA ASP A 54 7.67 16.93 5.80
C ASP A 54 8.21 16.07 4.65
N MET A 55 8.04 14.74 4.73
CA MET A 55 8.49 13.85 3.66
C MET A 55 7.58 13.93 2.44
N ILE A 56 6.27 13.98 2.65
CA ILE A 56 5.29 14.07 1.56
C ILE A 56 5.41 15.41 0.84
N ASP A 57 5.52 16.51 1.61
CA ASP A 57 5.75 17.85 1.05
C ASP A 57 7.09 17.92 0.29
N TYR A 58 8.14 17.28 0.81
CA TYR A 58 9.46 17.27 0.18
C TYR A 58 9.46 16.65 -1.22
N VAL A 59 8.62 15.63 -1.46
CA VAL A 59 8.49 14.97 -2.77
C VAL A 59 7.32 15.51 -3.61
N ASP A 60 6.57 16.49 -3.11
CA ASP A 60 5.34 17.01 -3.72
C ASP A 60 4.38 15.87 -4.11
N GLY A 61 4.15 14.95 -3.15
CA GLY A 61 3.46 13.71 -3.41
C GLY A 61 1.97 13.75 -3.11
N THR A 62 1.21 12.90 -3.79
CA THR A 62 -0.18 12.57 -3.45
C THR A 62 -0.21 11.29 -2.64
N VAL A 63 -0.88 11.29 -1.49
CA VAL A 63 -1.07 10.07 -0.69
C VAL A 63 -2.02 9.13 -1.41
N VAL A 64 -1.62 7.87 -1.57
CA VAL A 64 -2.42 6.88 -2.28
C VAL A 64 -2.66 5.62 -1.46
N GLU A 65 -3.87 5.07 -1.58
CA GLU A 65 -4.27 3.79 -0.99
C GLU A 65 -5.32 3.10 -1.88
N CYS A 66 -5.68 1.85 -1.55
CA CYS A 66 -6.81 1.13 -2.14
C CYS A 66 -7.73 0.61 -1.06
N ASN A 67 -9.00 0.39 -1.41
CA ASN A 67 -9.98 -0.24 -0.55
C ASN A 67 -9.53 -1.64 -0.10
N THR A 68 -10.08 -2.13 1.03
CA THR A 68 -9.79 -3.49 1.51
C THR A 68 -10.66 -4.53 0.81
N ALA A 69 -10.23 -5.79 0.88
CA ALA A 69 -10.97 -6.93 0.34
C ALA A 69 -11.93 -7.56 1.38
N TYR A 70 -11.92 -7.10 2.61
CA TYR A 70 -12.73 -7.64 3.72
C TYR A 70 -13.55 -6.54 4.36
N GLU A 71 -14.62 -6.94 5.04
CA GLU A 71 -15.53 -6.02 5.72
C GLU A 71 -14.81 -5.11 6.74
N GLY A 72 -15.20 -3.84 6.76
CA GLY A 72 -14.63 -2.84 7.65
C GLY A 72 -14.88 -1.41 7.17
N ALA A 73 -14.17 -0.46 7.79
CA ALA A 73 -14.31 0.96 7.48
C ALA A 73 -13.64 1.39 6.15
N ARG A 74 -12.95 0.44 5.48
CA ARG A 74 -12.21 0.71 4.24
C ARG A 74 -12.60 -0.20 3.07
N ASN A 75 -13.72 -0.94 3.17
CA ASN A 75 -14.13 -1.88 2.13
C ASN A 75 -14.88 -1.23 0.96
N TYR A 76 -15.41 -0.03 1.15
CA TYR A 76 -16.05 0.79 0.12
C TYR A 76 -15.49 2.19 0.12
N THR A 77 -15.44 2.80 -1.06
CA THR A 77 -14.86 4.12 -1.29
C THR A 77 -15.44 5.18 -0.33
N GLU A 78 -16.75 5.22 -0.16
CA GLU A 78 -17.42 6.22 0.70
C GLU A 78 -17.01 6.06 2.17
N LYS A 79 -17.00 4.83 2.68
CA LYS A 79 -16.57 4.52 4.06
C LYS A 79 -15.08 4.84 4.26
N HIS A 80 -14.26 4.51 3.27
CA HIS A 80 -12.83 4.76 3.33
C HIS A 80 -12.52 6.27 3.31
N LEU A 81 -13.18 7.04 2.44
CA LEU A 81 -13.07 8.50 2.43
C LEU A 81 -13.53 9.13 3.75
N GLN A 82 -14.57 8.57 4.37
CA GLN A 82 -14.98 9.01 5.70
C GLN A 82 -13.91 8.76 6.76
N LEU A 83 -13.26 7.58 6.75
CA LEU A 83 -12.17 7.26 7.66
C LEU A 83 -10.93 8.14 7.44
N ILE A 84 -10.61 8.48 6.18
CA ILE A 84 -9.55 9.42 5.83
C ILE A 84 -9.79 10.77 6.51
N LYS A 85 -11.03 11.25 6.51
CA LYS A 85 -11.43 12.48 7.21
C LYS A 85 -11.34 12.33 8.73
N GLU A 86 -11.84 11.22 9.29
CA GLU A 86 -11.76 10.94 10.72
C GLU A 86 -10.31 10.89 11.23
N HIS A 87 -9.38 10.42 10.40
CA HIS A 87 -7.95 10.35 10.68
C HIS A 87 -7.18 11.60 10.19
N GLU A 88 -7.90 12.62 9.71
CA GLU A 88 -7.38 13.95 9.33
C GLU A 88 -6.37 13.96 8.17
N TRP A 89 -6.29 12.90 7.35
CA TRP A 89 -5.37 12.83 6.23
C TRP A 89 -5.65 13.90 5.18
N ASP A 90 -6.91 14.19 4.89
CA ASP A 90 -7.35 15.18 3.91
C ASP A 90 -7.11 16.64 4.33
N LYS A 91 -6.81 16.89 5.59
CA LYS A 91 -6.37 18.21 6.09
C LYS A 91 -4.96 18.56 5.66
N TYR A 92 -4.11 17.55 5.46
CA TYR A 92 -2.69 17.72 5.21
C TYR A 92 -2.32 17.46 3.76
N PHE A 93 -3.02 16.55 3.07
CA PHE A 93 -2.58 16.03 1.78
C PHE A 93 -3.72 15.89 0.77
N LYS A 94 -3.35 15.93 -0.51
CA LYS A 94 -4.15 15.30 -1.55
C LYS A 94 -4.17 13.81 -1.29
N PHE A 95 -5.33 13.19 -1.33
CA PHE A 95 -5.52 11.77 -1.10
C PHE A 95 -6.27 11.14 -2.28
N ASP A 96 -5.72 10.06 -2.85
CA ASP A 96 -6.33 9.32 -3.94
C ASP A 96 -6.52 7.85 -3.58
N LEU A 97 -7.76 7.38 -3.59
CA LEU A 97 -8.07 5.96 -3.57
C LEU A 97 -7.96 5.44 -5.00
N LEU A 98 -6.91 4.66 -5.25
CA LEU A 98 -6.53 4.22 -6.58
C LEU A 98 -7.60 3.38 -7.28
N ASP A 99 -8.44 2.68 -6.51
CA ASP A 99 -9.51 1.79 -6.96
C ASP A 99 -10.92 2.36 -6.74
N ARG A 100 -11.05 3.68 -6.58
CA ARG A 100 -12.36 4.34 -6.40
C ARG A 100 -13.24 4.30 -7.64
N GLU A 101 -12.66 4.14 -8.81
CA GLU A 101 -13.32 4.10 -10.11
C GLU A 101 -12.86 2.86 -10.87
N GLY A 102 -13.80 2.03 -11.31
CA GLY A 102 -13.49 0.86 -12.13
C GLY A 102 -13.33 1.20 -13.62
N PRO A 103 -12.95 0.25 -14.46
CA PRO A 103 -12.41 -1.06 -14.09
C PRO A 103 -10.97 -0.97 -13.57
N ASP A 104 -10.51 -2.03 -12.91
CA ASP A 104 -9.12 -2.13 -12.44
C ASP A 104 -8.11 -2.14 -13.58
N LEU A 105 -6.90 -1.68 -13.28
CA LEU A 105 -5.75 -1.88 -14.16
C LEU A 105 -5.20 -3.29 -13.95
N VAL A 106 -5.03 -4.04 -15.04
CA VAL A 106 -4.46 -5.38 -15.00
C VAL A 106 -2.96 -5.30 -15.24
N LEU A 107 -2.18 -5.81 -14.30
CA LEU A 107 -0.73 -5.95 -14.42
C LEU A 107 -0.37 -7.42 -14.64
N ASP A 108 0.34 -7.70 -15.73
CA ASP A 108 0.91 -9.01 -16.00
C ASP A 108 2.11 -9.30 -15.10
N ILE A 109 2.25 -10.55 -14.66
CA ILE A 109 3.37 -11.06 -13.86
C ILE A 109 4.05 -12.19 -14.63
N PRO A 110 4.91 -11.89 -15.61
CA PRO A 110 5.42 -12.87 -16.57
C PRO A 110 6.11 -14.08 -15.93
N ASN A 111 6.83 -13.86 -14.83
CA ASN A 111 7.57 -14.90 -14.11
C ASN A 111 6.90 -15.35 -12.82
N GLY A 112 5.66 -14.93 -12.57
CA GLY A 112 4.93 -15.31 -11.37
C GLY A 112 4.71 -16.82 -11.32
N LYS A 113 4.96 -17.45 -10.17
CA LYS A 113 4.73 -18.89 -10.00
C LYS A 113 3.27 -19.17 -9.65
N VAL A 114 2.71 -18.38 -8.76
CA VAL A 114 1.32 -18.51 -8.30
C VAL A 114 0.40 -17.60 -9.09
N LEU A 115 0.74 -16.31 -9.17
CA LEU A 115 -0.05 -15.34 -9.92
C LEU A 115 0.59 -15.04 -11.27
N LYS A 116 -0.22 -14.96 -12.32
CA LYS A 116 0.17 -14.54 -13.68
C LYS A 116 -0.24 -13.09 -13.96
N LYS A 117 -1.18 -12.57 -13.19
CA LYS A 117 -1.67 -11.19 -13.27
C LYS A 117 -2.10 -10.73 -11.88
N ASN A 118 -2.17 -9.41 -11.69
CA ASN A 118 -2.81 -8.81 -10.54
C ASN A 118 -3.70 -7.65 -10.99
N TYR A 119 -4.72 -7.36 -10.20
CA TYR A 119 -5.59 -6.22 -10.39
C TYR A 119 -5.18 -5.11 -9.42
N VAL A 120 -4.85 -3.94 -9.94
CA VAL A 120 -4.49 -2.76 -9.15
C VAL A 120 -5.47 -1.63 -9.40
N GLY A 121 -5.53 -0.69 -8.50
CA GLY A 121 -6.41 0.46 -8.67
C GLY A 121 -6.08 1.23 -9.97
N LYS A 122 -7.08 1.52 -10.78
CA LYS A 122 -6.95 2.19 -12.10
C LYS A 122 -6.13 3.48 -12.03
N ASN A 123 -6.32 4.25 -10.96
CA ASN A 123 -5.66 5.53 -10.81
C ASN A 123 -4.14 5.42 -10.63
N LEU A 124 -3.59 4.22 -10.39
CA LEU A 124 -2.14 4.01 -10.35
C LEU A 124 -1.46 4.48 -11.65
N ALA A 125 -2.15 4.39 -12.78
CA ALA A 125 -1.65 4.86 -14.08
C ALA A 125 -1.43 6.37 -14.18
N ASN A 126 -1.92 7.16 -13.21
CA ASN A 126 -1.75 8.62 -13.18
C ASN A 126 -0.41 9.06 -12.55
N TYR A 127 0.40 8.12 -12.07
CA TYR A 127 1.64 8.40 -11.35
C TYR A 127 2.84 7.85 -12.08
N ASP A 128 3.92 8.64 -12.11
CA ASP A 128 5.18 8.32 -12.79
C ASP A 128 6.19 7.66 -11.86
N SER A 129 6.03 7.88 -10.56
CA SER A 129 6.92 7.31 -9.53
C SER A 129 6.18 7.09 -8.22
N MET A 130 6.76 6.24 -7.36
CA MET A 130 6.16 5.91 -6.07
C MET A 130 7.18 5.91 -4.93
N LEU A 131 6.82 6.59 -3.85
CA LEU A 131 7.45 6.46 -2.53
C LEU A 131 6.59 5.56 -1.65
N VAL A 132 7.17 4.52 -1.07
CA VAL A 132 6.47 3.65 -0.13
C VAL A 132 6.91 3.98 1.30
N LEU A 133 6.01 4.58 2.08
CA LEU A 133 6.21 4.84 3.51
C LEU A 133 5.44 3.79 4.31
N SER A 134 6.15 2.78 4.76
CA SER A 134 5.53 1.61 5.39
C SER A 134 5.72 1.61 6.90
N HIS A 135 4.64 1.35 7.61
CA HIS A 135 4.71 0.96 9.00
C HIS A 135 5.24 -0.48 9.09
N PHE A 136 6.40 -0.66 9.68
CA PHE A 136 7.01 -1.98 9.89
C PHE A 136 6.37 -2.67 11.09
N LYS A 137 5.72 -3.80 10.87
CA LYS A 137 5.00 -4.55 11.90
C LYS A 137 4.89 -6.03 11.58
N GLY A 138 4.54 -6.86 12.57
CA GLY A 138 4.18 -8.26 12.37
C GLY A 138 2.93 -8.43 11.51
N HIS A 139 2.83 -9.57 10.83
CA HIS A 139 1.67 -9.95 10.05
C HIS A 139 1.42 -11.45 10.16
N ALA A 140 0.16 -11.86 10.43
CA ALA A 140 -0.20 -13.25 10.73
C ALA A 140 0.17 -14.22 9.59
N MET A 141 -0.18 -13.90 8.34
CA MET A 141 0.09 -14.75 7.19
C MET A 141 1.47 -14.49 6.56
N GLY A 142 1.94 -13.25 6.55
CA GLY A 142 3.17 -12.85 5.87
C GLY A 142 4.41 -12.81 6.76
N GLY A 143 4.30 -13.20 8.04
CA GLY A 143 5.37 -13.05 9.02
C GLY A 143 5.58 -11.59 9.41
N TYR A 144 5.84 -10.71 8.42
CA TYR A 144 5.92 -9.28 8.66
C TYR A 144 5.18 -8.47 7.58
N GLY A 145 4.72 -7.28 7.96
CA GLY A 145 4.18 -6.27 7.04
C GLY A 145 5.12 -5.07 6.94
N GLY A 146 5.35 -4.62 5.71
CA GLY A 146 6.24 -3.52 5.40
C GLY A 146 6.13 -3.16 3.93
N ALA A 147 7.22 -2.69 3.29
CA ALA A 147 7.20 -2.18 1.92
C ALA A 147 6.73 -3.22 0.90
N LEU A 148 7.15 -4.49 1.00
CA LEU A 148 6.72 -5.54 0.09
C LEU A 148 5.20 -5.71 0.10
N LYS A 149 4.60 -5.85 1.30
CA LYS A 149 3.15 -5.96 1.45
C LYS A 149 2.41 -4.69 0.99
N GLN A 150 2.99 -3.53 1.21
CA GLN A 150 2.43 -2.26 0.74
C GLN A 150 2.40 -2.16 -0.79
N LEU A 151 3.43 -2.68 -1.47
CA LEU A 151 3.50 -2.69 -2.94
C LEU A 151 2.55 -3.73 -3.53
N SER A 152 2.60 -4.97 -3.05
CA SER A 152 1.77 -6.06 -3.58
C SER A 152 0.29 -5.89 -3.22
N ILE A 153 -0.05 -6.17 -1.96
CA ILE A 153 -1.43 -6.11 -1.46
C ILE A 153 -1.92 -4.66 -1.38
N GLY A 154 -1.06 -3.73 -0.95
CA GLY A 154 -1.46 -2.35 -0.72
C GLY A 154 -1.89 -1.59 -1.97
N CYS A 155 -1.31 -1.89 -3.14
CA CYS A 155 -1.69 -1.31 -4.43
C CYS A 155 -2.75 -2.13 -5.18
N GLY A 156 -2.99 -3.38 -4.75
CA GLY A 156 -4.09 -4.17 -5.29
C GLY A 156 -5.44 -3.49 -5.05
N SER A 157 -6.33 -3.53 -6.03
CA SER A 157 -7.74 -3.23 -5.83
C SER A 157 -8.36 -4.24 -4.86
N SER A 158 -9.61 -4.06 -4.47
CA SER A 158 -10.30 -5.06 -3.65
C SER A 158 -10.26 -6.45 -4.29
N ALA A 159 -10.48 -6.56 -5.61
CA ALA A 159 -10.36 -7.81 -6.35
C ALA A 159 -8.92 -8.34 -6.38
N GLY A 160 -7.94 -7.47 -6.62
CA GLY A 160 -6.52 -7.85 -6.61
C GLY A 160 -6.04 -8.31 -5.25
N LYS A 161 -6.48 -7.65 -4.17
CA LYS A 161 -6.22 -8.11 -2.80
C LYS A 161 -6.79 -9.50 -2.55
N THR A 162 -8.02 -9.76 -3.00
CA THR A 162 -8.64 -11.07 -2.90
C THR A 162 -7.83 -12.12 -3.65
N LEU A 163 -7.43 -11.81 -4.88
CA LEU A 163 -6.63 -12.71 -5.71
C LEU A 163 -5.29 -13.09 -5.04
N ILE A 164 -4.59 -12.11 -4.44
CA ILE A 164 -3.35 -12.38 -3.69
C ILE A 164 -3.63 -13.23 -2.44
N HIS A 165 -4.63 -12.86 -1.63
CA HIS A 165 -4.93 -13.57 -0.39
C HIS A 165 -5.40 -14.99 -0.62
N THR A 166 -6.01 -15.29 -1.75
CA THR A 166 -6.44 -16.65 -2.13
C THR A 166 -5.41 -17.37 -3.00
N ALA A 167 -4.22 -16.81 -3.16
CA ALA A 167 -3.16 -17.35 -4.02
C ALA A 167 -3.67 -17.72 -5.43
N GLY A 168 -4.47 -16.84 -6.03
CA GLY A 168 -4.96 -16.97 -7.40
C GLY A 168 -6.23 -17.80 -7.59
N VAL A 169 -6.87 -18.25 -6.50
CA VAL A 169 -8.08 -19.09 -6.60
C VAL A 169 -9.30 -18.27 -7.04
N THR A 170 -9.47 -17.08 -6.48
CA THR A 170 -10.63 -16.21 -6.81
C THR A 170 -10.30 -14.73 -6.60
N ASP A 171 -10.98 -13.86 -7.34
CA ASP A 171 -11.02 -12.42 -7.16
C ASP A 171 -12.36 -11.93 -6.54
N ASP A 172 -13.27 -12.85 -6.26
CA ASP A 172 -14.55 -12.61 -5.60
C ASP A 172 -14.35 -12.44 -4.08
N GLN A 173 -14.52 -11.22 -3.59
CA GLN A 173 -14.34 -10.88 -2.18
C GLN A 173 -15.22 -11.71 -1.23
N THR A 174 -16.41 -12.13 -1.66
CA THR A 174 -17.32 -12.91 -0.84
C THR A 174 -16.77 -14.31 -0.52
N LYS A 175 -15.82 -14.77 -1.32
CA LYS A 175 -15.17 -16.09 -1.19
C LYS A 175 -13.77 -16.02 -0.56
N LEU A 176 -13.33 -14.84 -0.12
CA LEU A 176 -11.99 -14.63 0.41
C LEU A 176 -11.62 -15.62 1.51
N PHE A 177 -12.44 -15.68 2.56
CA PHE A 177 -12.12 -16.46 3.75
C PHE A 177 -12.31 -17.98 3.57
N ASP A 178 -13.09 -18.39 2.58
CA ASP A 178 -13.28 -19.81 2.23
C ASP A 178 -12.12 -20.39 1.42
N ASN A 179 -11.22 -19.53 0.93
CA ASN A 179 -10.15 -19.91 0.01
C ASN A 179 -8.76 -19.43 0.47
N LEU A 180 -8.54 -19.26 1.75
CA LEU A 180 -7.22 -18.90 2.28
C LEU A 180 -6.24 -20.06 2.06
N PRO A 181 -5.07 -19.82 1.43
CA PRO A 181 -4.09 -20.85 1.13
C PRO A 181 -3.19 -21.12 2.36
N GLU A 182 -2.38 -22.18 2.25
CA GLU A 182 -1.21 -22.36 3.12
C GLU A 182 -0.24 -21.18 3.03
N GLN A 183 0.50 -20.93 4.11
CA GLN A 183 1.36 -19.76 4.26
C GLN A 183 2.37 -19.59 3.13
N ASP A 184 3.05 -20.67 2.73
CA ASP A 184 4.08 -20.63 1.67
C ASP A 184 3.49 -20.17 0.33
N ARG A 185 2.27 -20.63 0.03
CA ARG A 185 1.58 -20.27 -1.18
C ARG A 185 1.11 -18.80 -1.16
N PHE A 186 0.69 -18.32 0.00
CA PHE A 186 0.38 -16.90 0.20
C PHE A 186 1.63 -16.02 0.03
N LEU A 187 2.76 -16.42 0.63
CA LEU A 187 4.02 -15.68 0.51
C LEU A 187 4.51 -15.60 -0.93
N GLU A 188 4.37 -16.65 -1.70
CA GLU A 188 4.73 -16.65 -3.13
C GLU A 188 3.78 -15.80 -3.98
N ALA A 189 2.51 -15.67 -3.58
CA ALA A 189 1.52 -14.81 -4.25
C ALA A 189 1.73 -13.33 -3.93
N MET A 190 2.22 -13.03 -2.73
CA MET A 190 2.47 -11.68 -2.22
C MET A 190 3.77 -11.10 -2.80
#